data_eb1a18eeae8fadab81dbfc02c6320ef6
#
_entry.id   eb1a18eeae8fadab81dbfc02c6320ef6
#
_cell.length_a   1.000
_cell.length_b   1.000
_cell.length_c   1.000
_cell.angle_alpha   90.00
_cell.angle_beta   90.00
_cell.angle_gamma   90.00
#
_symmetry.space_group_name_H-M   'P 1'
#
loop_
_entity.id
_entity.type
_entity.pdbx_description
1 polymer ?
#
loop_
_entity_poly.entity_id
_entity_poly.type
_entity_poly.pdbx_seq_one_letter_code
_entity_poly.pdbx_strand_id
1 'polypeptide(L)'
;MSKRENIKTTIEEIVAYWSEHEDESGLSVDFSEAHERCWRCGYKRKLERCHIVPASRGGEVKPSNFVLLCKKCHKENPNITDSKIMWDWLRAYAVPFYNTFRINMGIIEYEKIYGITVQEECAKRKINDYEELRSIMKEKTKELSYHFGEGCFNSSTIAGWIRITLEEYDKRHNLKTDKNIEPLVSRKRVI
;
A
#
# COMPACT_ATOMS: atom_id res chain seq x y z
N MET A 1 -2.56 16.31 -30.33
CA MET A 1 -1.84 16.38 -29.03
C MET A 1 -2.44 17.55 -28.25
N SER A 2 -3.23 17.25 -27.22
CA SER A 2 -3.82 18.29 -26.34
C SER A 2 -2.70 19.04 -25.63
N LYS A 3 -2.70 20.40 -25.71
CA LYS A 3 -1.82 21.22 -24.87
C LYS A 3 -2.09 20.86 -23.42
N ARG A 4 -1.05 20.42 -22.68
CA ARG A 4 -1.14 20.30 -21.23
C ARG A 4 -1.51 21.66 -20.67
N GLU A 5 -2.72 21.83 -20.18
CA GLU A 5 -3.10 23.01 -19.43
C GLU A 5 -2.14 23.18 -18.25
N ASN A 6 -1.65 24.38 -18.08
CA ASN A 6 -0.73 24.70 -16.98
C ASN A 6 -1.57 24.68 -15.70
N ILE A 7 -1.48 23.61 -14.90
CA ILE A 7 -2.23 23.47 -13.65
C ILE A 7 -1.78 24.60 -12.70
N LYS A 8 -2.61 25.60 -12.49
CA LYS A 8 -2.34 26.73 -11.61
C LYS A 8 -2.62 26.43 -10.15
N THR A 9 -3.50 25.46 -9.84
CA THR A 9 -3.84 25.07 -8.46
C THR A 9 -2.61 24.58 -7.72
N THR A 10 -2.32 25.16 -6.55
CA THR A 10 -1.17 24.81 -5.72
C THR A 10 -1.48 23.64 -4.79
N ILE A 11 -0.44 23.07 -4.16
CA ILE A 11 -0.60 22.02 -3.13
C ILE A 11 -1.34 22.58 -1.93
N GLU A 12 -1.00 23.80 -1.52
CA GLU A 12 -1.58 24.49 -0.38
C GLU A 12 -3.08 24.74 -0.57
N GLU A 13 -3.48 25.17 -1.77
CA GLU A 13 -4.92 25.36 -2.10
C GLU A 13 -5.70 24.05 -2.05
N ILE A 14 -5.11 22.93 -2.48
CA ILE A 14 -5.74 21.61 -2.43
C ILE A 14 -5.91 21.18 -0.97
N VAL A 15 -4.86 21.29 -0.15
CA VAL A 15 -4.92 20.92 1.27
C VAL A 15 -5.93 21.79 2.01
N ALA A 16 -5.91 23.12 1.81
CA ALA A 16 -6.84 24.04 2.44
C ALA A 16 -8.30 23.69 2.10
N TYR A 17 -8.57 23.43 0.82
CA TYR A 17 -9.92 23.05 0.39
C TYR A 17 -10.41 21.78 1.08
N TRP A 18 -9.62 20.70 1.06
CA TRP A 18 -10.06 19.40 1.60
C TRP A 18 -10.05 19.34 3.12
N SER A 19 -9.24 20.15 3.81
CA SER A 19 -9.30 20.28 5.28
C SER A 19 -10.65 20.81 5.78
N GLU A 20 -11.42 21.47 4.91
CA GLU A 20 -12.74 22.03 5.22
C GLU A 20 -13.89 21.20 4.67
N HIS A 21 -13.62 20.27 3.72
CA HIS A 21 -14.68 19.61 2.92
C HIS A 21 -14.64 18.07 2.97
N GLU A 22 -13.64 17.47 3.57
CA GLU A 22 -13.50 16.01 3.60
C GLU A 22 -13.10 15.53 5.00
N ASP A 23 -13.61 14.37 5.39
CA ASP A 23 -13.26 13.72 6.65
C ASP A 23 -11.86 13.09 6.57
N GLU A 24 -10.95 13.50 7.46
CA GLU A 24 -9.59 13.00 7.57
C GLU A 24 -9.52 11.53 7.99
N SER A 25 -10.51 11.04 8.73
CA SER A 25 -10.50 9.72 9.38
C SER A 25 -10.36 8.55 8.40
N GLY A 26 -10.68 8.78 7.13
CA GLY A 26 -10.57 7.77 6.08
C GLY A 26 -9.26 7.78 5.30
N LEU A 27 -8.33 8.69 5.60
CA LEU A 27 -7.07 8.84 4.86
C LEU A 27 -5.87 8.26 5.61
N SER A 28 -4.78 8.02 4.89
CA SER A 28 -3.49 7.60 5.46
C SER A 28 -2.68 8.78 6.02
N VAL A 29 -3.22 9.98 6.01
CA VAL A 29 -2.54 11.19 6.47
C VAL A 29 -3.51 12.10 7.21
N ASP A 30 -2.96 12.81 8.17
CA ASP A 30 -3.54 13.96 8.82
C ASP A 30 -3.38 15.22 7.92
N PHE A 31 -4.37 16.09 7.86
CA PHE A 31 -4.31 17.27 7.00
C PHE A 31 -3.20 18.27 7.40
N SER A 32 -2.72 18.25 8.64
CA SER A 32 -1.54 19.03 9.05
C SER A 32 -0.26 18.62 8.32
N GLU A 33 -0.15 17.37 7.87
CA GLU A 33 0.96 16.83 7.11
C GLU A 33 0.61 16.51 5.64
N ALA A 34 -0.61 16.82 5.20
CA ALA A 34 -1.12 16.46 3.87
C ALA A 34 -0.39 17.15 2.71
N HIS A 35 0.37 18.24 2.98
CA HIS A 35 1.20 18.93 1.99
C HIS A 35 2.52 18.20 1.67
N GLU A 36 2.95 17.25 2.50
CA GLU A 36 4.22 16.53 2.34
C GLU A 36 4.08 15.00 2.28
N ARG A 37 2.90 14.46 2.65
CA ARG A 37 2.62 13.02 2.65
C ARG A 37 1.63 12.62 1.58
N CYS A 38 1.88 11.48 0.96
CA CYS A 38 0.95 10.88 -0.01
C CYS A 38 -0.35 10.47 0.70
N TRP A 39 -1.48 10.96 0.22
CA TRP A 39 -2.80 10.74 0.84
C TRP A 39 -3.25 9.27 0.86
N ARG A 40 -2.69 8.43 -0.01
CA ARG A 40 -2.95 6.99 0.02
C ARG A 40 -2.02 6.24 0.95
N CYS A 41 -0.71 6.39 0.79
CA CYS A 41 0.27 5.53 1.46
C CYS A 41 0.93 6.14 2.70
N GLY A 42 0.68 7.42 3.01
CA GLY A 42 1.21 8.11 4.19
C GLY A 42 2.71 8.40 4.19
N TYR A 43 3.45 8.01 3.14
CA TYR A 43 4.90 8.27 3.09
C TYR A 43 5.21 9.72 2.71
N LYS A 44 6.20 10.31 3.37
CA LYS A 44 6.81 11.59 2.94
C LYS A 44 7.52 11.38 1.62
N ARG A 45 7.01 12.02 0.57
CA ARG A 45 7.54 11.91 -0.80
C ARG A 45 7.18 13.15 -1.60
N LYS A 46 7.88 13.37 -2.71
CA LYS A 46 7.45 14.36 -3.69
C LYS A 46 6.04 14.01 -4.15
N LEU A 47 5.11 14.95 -3.94
CA LEU A 47 3.71 14.81 -4.29
C LEU A 47 3.43 15.34 -5.69
N GLU A 48 2.46 14.72 -6.34
CA GLU A 48 1.90 15.12 -7.61
C GLU A 48 0.40 15.40 -7.42
N ARG A 49 -0.10 16.40 -8.10
CA ARG A 49 -1.53 16.70 -8.16
C ARG A 49 -2.22 15.67 -9.06
N CYS A 50 -3.05 14.85 -8.47
CA CYS A 50 -3.78 13.80 -9.15
C CYS A 50 -5.23 14.21 -9.30
N HIS A 51 -5.75 14.26 -10.51
CA HIS A 51 -7.17 14.56 -10.75
C HIS A 51 -8.04 13.46 -10.15
N ILE A 52 -9.12 13.84 -9.48
CA ILE A 52 -10.18 12.95 -9.03
C ILE A 52 -10.99 12.49 -10.22
N VAL A 53 -11.51 13.45 -11.00
CA VAL A 53 -12.10 13.20 -12.32
C VAL A 53 -11.07 13.62 -13.37
N PRO A 54 -10.64 12.71 -14.27
CA PRO A 54 -9.59 13.02 -15.24
C PRO A 54 -9.96 14.20 -16.15
N ALA A 55 -8.98 15.06 -16.48
CA ALA A 55 -9.19 16.17 -17.40
C ALA A 55 -9.72 15.71 -18.79
N SER A 56 -9.29 14.54 -19.27
CA SER A 56 -9.79 13.92 -20.51
C SER A 56 -11.28 13.51 -20.45
N ARG A 57 -11.86 13.53 -19.26
CA ARG A 57 -13.28 13.22 -19.00
C ARG A 57 -14.05 14.42 -18.45
N GLY A 58 -13.53 15.63 -18.65
CA GLY A 58 -14.19 16.88 -18.24
C GLY A 58 -13.88 17.31 -16.79
N GLY A 59 -12.90 16.69 -16.14
CA GLY A 59 -12.47 17.10 -14.82
C GLY A 59 -11.86 18.50 -14.83
N GLU A 60 -12.34 19.37 -13.94
CA GLU A 60 -11.93 20.77 -13.86
C GLU A 60 -10.56 20.92 -13.16
N VAL A 61 -9.86 22.01 -13.47
CA VAL A 61 -8.59 22.38 -12.81
C VAL A 61 -8.90 23.30 -11.62
N LYS A 62 -9.41 22.69 -10.52
CA LYS A 62 -9.74 23.38 -9.28
C LYS A 62 -9.38 22.51 -8.06
N PRO A 63 -9.15 23.09 -6.86
CA PRO A 63 -8.73 22.34 -5.67
C PRO A 63 -9.63 21.12 -5.37
N SER A 64 -10.95 21.28 -5.53
CA SER A 64 -11.94 20.20 -5.30
C SER A 64 -11.81 18.98 -6.24
N ASN A 65 -11.03 19.08 -7.32
CA ASN A 65 -10.81 17.97 -8.25
C ASN A 65 -9.40 17.41 -8.18
N PHE A 66 -8.65 17.68 -7.10
CA PHE A 66 -7.32 17.12 -6.91
C PHE A 66 -7.17 16.45 -5.57
N VAL A 67 -6.35 15.39 -5.55
CA VAL A 67 -5.75 14.78 -4.36
C VAL A 67 -4.24 14.74 -4.54
N LEU A 68 -3.49 14.59 -3.43
CA LEU A 68 -2.03 14.63 -3.45
C LEU A 68 -1.45 13.21 -3.30
N LEU A 69 -0.82 12.72 -4.35
CA LEU A 69 -0.27 11.37 -4.41
C LEU A 69 1.21 11.39 -4.75
N CYS A 70 1.97 10.44 -4.21
CA CYS A 70 3.31 10.18 -4.73
C CYS A 70 3.22 9.55 -6.14
N LYS A 71 4.26 9.66 -6.94
CA LYS A 71 4.33 9.16 -8.31
C LYS A 71 3.83 7.71 -8.48
N LYS A 72 4.11 6.83 -7.50
CA LYS A 72 3.67 5.43 -7.55
C LYS A 72 2.16 5.31 -7.36
N CYS A 73 1.62 5.92 -6.31
CA CYS A 73 0.18 5.92 -6.06
C CYS A 73 -0.59 6.65 -7.17
N HIS A 74 -0.02 7.70 -7.75
CA HIS A 74 -0.61 8.41 -8.89
C HIS A 74 -0.74 7.53 -10.14
N LYS A 75 0.17 6.58 -10.36
CA LYS A 75 0.06 5.61 -11.47
C LYS A 75 -0.97 4.51 -11.23
N GLU A 76 -1.32 4.28 -9.99
CA GLU A 76 -2.24 3.22 -9.56
C GLU A 76 -3.65 3.75 -9.27
N ASN A 77 -3.88 5.07 -9.33
CA ASN A 77 -5.17 5.67 -9.00
C ASN A 77 -6.28 5.27 -9.98
N PRO A 78 -7.54 5.23 -9.52
CA PRO A 78 -8.68 5.11 -10.41
C PRO A 78 -8.71 6.24 -11.43
N ASN A 79 -8.96 5.91 -12.69
CA ASN A 79 -9.03 6.87 -13.79
C ASN A 79 -10.42 6.84 -14.42
N ILE A 80 -11.43 7.28 -13.64
CA ILE A 80 -12.86 7.15 -13.92
C ILE A 80 -13.61 8.47 -13.63
N THR A 81 -14.82 8.62 -14.15
CA THR A 81 -15.63 9.85 -14.01
C THR A 81 -16.35 9.97 -12.65
N ASP A 82 -16.60 8.85 -11.98
CA ASP A 82 -17.23 8.88 -10.65
C ASP A 82 -16.19 9.22 -9.58
N SER A 83 -16.32 10.44 -9.04
CA SER A 83 -15.40 10.96 -8.01
C SER A 83 -15.40 10.13 -6.71
N LYS A 84 -16.51 9.46 -6.37
CA LYS A 84 -16.60 8.64 -5.14
C LYS A 84 -15.60 7.51 -5.15
N ILE A 85 -15.31 6.93 -6.32
CA ILE A 85 -14.38 5.81 -6.45
C ILE A 85 -12.95 6.20 -6.04
N MET A 86 -12.53 7.45 -6.26
CA MET A 86 -11.24 7.93 -5.77
C MET A 86 -11.18 7.88 -4.23
N TRP A 87 -12.23 8.35 -3.55
CA TRP A 87 -12.29 8.36 -2.09
C TRP A 87 -12.42 6.97 -1.52
N ASP A 88 -13.24 6.10 -2.11
CA ASP A 88 -13.35 4.69 -1.72
C ASP A 88 -12.00 4.00 -1.83
N TRP A 89 -11.26 4.25 -2.91
CA TRP A 89 -9.93 3.70 -3.12
C TRP A 89 -8.89 4.22 -2.11
N LEU A 90 -8.91 5.51 -1.79
CA LEU A 90 -8.02 6.10 -0.78
C LEU A 90 -8.29 5.50 0.60
N ARG A 91 -9.56 5.39 0.99
CA ARG A 91 -10.00 4.87 2.29
C ARG A 91 -9.77 3.37 2.43
N ALA A 92 -10.01 2.60 1.37
CA ALA A 92 -9.81 1.14 1.38
C ALA A 92 -8.38 0.73 1.72
N TYR A 93 -7.40 1.60 1.47
CA TYR A 93 -5.99 1.35 1.74
C TYR A 93 -5.41 2.24 2.84
N ALA A 94 -6.25 3.00 3.53
CA ALA A 94 -5.79 3.82 4.64
C ALA A 94 -5.18 2.96 5.74
N VAL A 95 -4.06 3.41 6.29
CA VAL A 95 -3.36 2.75 7.39
C VAL A 95 -3.25 3.70 8.58
N PRO A 96 -3.42 3.18 9.82
CA PRO A 96 -3.44 4.04 11.00
C PRO A 96 -2.07 4.60 11.39
N PHE A 97 -0.99 4.04 10.81
CA PHE A 97 0.38 4.43 11.16
C PHE A 97 1.20 4.74 9.91
N TYR A 98 1.92 5.84 9.93
CA TYR A 98 2.83 6.21 8.85
C TYR A 98 3.90 5.15 8.63
N ASN A 99 4.33 5.04 7.38
CA ASN A 99 5.36 4.11 6.91
C ASN A 99 5.01 2.61 7.01
N THR A 100 3.77 2.24 7.34
CA THR A 100 3.33 0.83 7.42
C THR A 100 2.59 0.34 6.18
N PHE A 101 2.16 1.22 5.29
CA PHE A 101 1.35 0.87 4.11
C PHE A 101 1.93 -0.30 3.31
N ARG A 102 3.24 -0.31 3.04
CA ARG A 102 3.85 -1.36 2.21
C ARG A 102 3.90 -2.71 2.91
N ILE A 103 4.12 -2.71 4.22
CA ILE A 103 4.05 -3.96 5.02
C ILE A 103 2.63 -4.50 4.97
N ASN A 104 1.61 -3.65 5.16
CA ASN A 104 0.21 -4.07 5.07
C ASN A 104 -0.14 -4.61 3.67
N MET A 105 0.35 -3.97 2.61
CA MET A 105 0.18 -4.49 1.25
C MET A 105 0.89 -5.83 1.03
N GLY A 106 2.03 -6.05 1.66
CA GLY A 106 2.73 -7.34 1.64
C GLY A 106 1.97 -8.45 2.38
N ILE A 107 1.34 -8.11 3.50
CA ILE A 107 0.47 -9.05 4.26
C ILE A 107 -0.75 -9.46 3.42
N ILE A 108 -1.41 -8.50 2.78
CA ILE A 108 -2.54 -8.77 1.87
C ILE A 108 -2.09 -9.64 0.69
N GLU A 109 -0.92 -9.35 0.12
CA GLU A 109 -0.35 -10.13 -0.99
C GLU A 109 -0.01 -11.56 -0.55
N TYR A 110 0.50 -11.74 0.68
CA TYR A 110 0.77 -13.04 1.28
C TYR A 110 -0.52 -13.89 1.32
N GLU A 111 -1.60 -13.33 1.83
CA GLU A 111 -2.90 -14.00 1.89
C GLU A 111 -3.42 -14.39 0.51
N LYS A 112 -3.28 -13.51 -0.49
CA LYS A 112 -3.66 -13.82 -1.87
C LYS A 112 -2.84 -14.95 -2.47
N ILE A 113 -1.54 -15.01 -2.19
CA ILE A 113 -0.64 -16.04 -2.73
C ILE A 113 -0.92 -17.39 -2.05
N TYR A 114 -1.02 -17.40 -0.72
CA TYR A 114 -1.02 -18.64 0.06
C TYR A 114 -2.39 -19.04 0.59
N GLY A 115 -3.41 -18.17 0.52
CA GLY A 115 -4.77 -18.45 0.97
C GLY A 115 -4.93 -18.60 2.46
N ILE A 116 -4.01 -18.00 3.22
CA ILE A 116 -3.98 -18.02 4.67
C ILE A 116 -3.42 -16.70 5.17
N THR A 117 -3.99 -16.15 6.22
CA THR A 117 -3.49 -14.92 6.84
C THR A 117 -2.19 -15.15 7.62
N VAL A 118 -1.38 -14.10 7.79
CA VAL A 118 -0.16 -14.16 8.62
C VAL A 118 -0.52 -14.49 10.07
N GLN A 119 -1.67 -14.00 10.57
CA GLN A 119 -2.14 -14.32 11.92
C GLN A 119 -2.44 -15.80 12.10
N GLU A 120 -3.11 -16.43 11.12
CA GLU A 120 -3.38 -17.86 11.15
C GLU A 120 -2.08 -18.69 11.07
N GLU A 121 -1.11 -18.24 10.27
CA GLU A 121 0.22 -18.86 10.21
C GLU A 121 0.95 -18.80 11.56
N CYS A 122 0.89 -17.65 12.24
CA CYS A 122 1.43 -17.50 13.58
C CYS A 122 0.68 -18.39 14.60
N ALA A 123 -0.64 -18.43 14.54
CA ALA A 123 -1.47 -19.25 15.42
C ALA A 123 -1.17 -20.75 15.25
N LYS A 124 -1.05 -21.26 14.02
CA LYS A 124 -0.68 -22.65 13.73
C LYS A 124 0.65 -23.06 14.36
N ARG A 125 1.62 -22.14 14.38
CA ARG A 125 2.96 -22.32 14.95
C ARG A 125 3.01 -22.03 16.45
N LYS A 126 1.92 -21.55 17.06
CA LYS A 126 1.85 -21.09 18.45
C LYS A 126 2.88 -20.00 18.73
N ILE A 127 3.11 -19.12 17.77
CA ILE A 127 4.03 -17.98 17.91
C ILE A 127 3.40 -16.97 18.85
N ASN A 128 3.99 -16.83 20.04
CA ASN A 128 3.62 -15.83 21.04
C ASN A 128 4.69 -14.75 21.20
N ASP A 129 5.92 -15.06 20.80
CA ASP A 129 7.05 -14.13 20.81
C ASP A 129 7.27 -13.53 19.42
N TYR A 130 6.69 -12.35 19.21
CA TYR A 130 6.89 -11.60 17.98
C TYR A 130 8.27 -10.96 17.85
N GLU A 131 9.04 -10.83 18.95
CA GLU A 131 10.40 -10.27 18.89
C GLU A 131 11.36 -11.26 18.24
N GLU A 132 11.21 -12.55 18.51
CA GLU A 132 11.97 -13.58 17.79
C GLU A 132 11.66 -13.53 16.29
N LEU A 133 10.37 -13.45 15.92
CA LEU A 133 9.96 -13.37 14.52
C LEU A 133 10.54 -12.13 13.82
N ARG A 134 10.55 -10.98 14.50
CA ARG A 134 11.17 -9.74 14.01
C ARG A 134 12.68 -9.90 13.83
N SER A 135 13.35 -10.59 14.77
CA SER A 135 14.78 -10.87 14.68
C SER A 135 15.11 -11.70 13.46
N ILE A 136 14.37 -12.81 13.25
CA ILE A 136 14.51 -13.65 12.05
C ILE A 136 14.24 -12.85 10.78
N MET A 137 13.18 -12.07 10.77
CA MET A 137 12.84 -11.21 9.64
C MET A 137 13.96 -10.23 9.29
N LYS A 138 14.58 -9.61 10.31
CA LYS A 138 15.73 -8.72 10.13
C LYS A 138 16.94 -9.46 9.55
N GLU A 139 17.23 -10.67 10.03
CA GLU A 139 18.34 -11.50 9.49
C GLU A 139 18.09 -11.85 8.01
N LYS A 140 16.85 -12.17 7.65
CA LYS A 140 16.44 -12.52 6.29
C LYS A 140 16.44 -11.34 5.32
N THR A 141 16.54 -10.09 5.79
CA THR A 141 16.61 -8.90 4.92
C THR A 141 17.76 -8.98 3.91
N LYS A 142 18.86 -9.63 4.25
CA LYS A 142 20.02 -9.84 3.37
C LYS A 142 19.72 -10.71 2.13
N GLU A 143 18.63 -11.45 2.15
CA GLU A 143 18.16 -12.28 1.02
C GLU A 143 17.28 -11.50 0.04
N LEU A 144 16.97 -10.23 0.35
CA LEU A 144 16.09 -9.38 -0.44
C LEU A 144 16.89 -8.40 -1.29
N SER A 145 16.29 -7.99 -2.41
CA SER A 145 16.81 -6.89 -3.23
C SER A 145 15.70 -5.94 -3.64
N TYR A 146 16.07 -4.68 -3.85
CA TYR A 146 15.17 -3.69 -4.42
C TYR A 146 15.08 -3.86 -5.93
N HIS A 147 13.92 -3.56 -6.50
CA HIS A 147 13.84 -3.36 -7.93
C HIS A 147 14.63 -2.11 -8.33
N PHE A 148 15.21 -2.14 -9.52
CA PHE A 148 16.00 -1.02 -10.03
C PHE A 148 15.22 0.30 -9.98
N GLY A 149 15.82 1.33 -9.39
CA GLY A 149 15.22 2.65 -9.22
C GLY A 149 14.18 2.77 -8.10
N GLU A 150 13.95 1.71 -7.31
CA GLU A 150 13.01 1.72 -6.17
C GLU A 150 13.76 1.78 -4.84
N GLY A 151 13.30 2.63 -3.93
CA GLY A 151 13.86 2.76 -2.57
C GLY A 151 13.11 1.96 -1.51
N CYS A 152 12.28 0.98 -1.92
CA CYS A 152 11.48 0.16 -1.00
C CYS A 152 11.09 -1.16 -1.66
N PHE A 153 10.87 -2.19 -0.85
CA PHE A 153 10.33 -3.47 -1.32
C PHE A 153 8.89 -3.32 -1.83
N ASN A 154 8.53 -4.06 -2.87
CA ASN A 154 7.14 -4.19 -3.31
C ASN A 154 6.40 -5.24 -2.45
N SER A 155 5.07 -5.33 -2.62
CA SER A 155 4.22 -6.24 -1.85
C SER A 155 4.60 -7.71 -2.03
N SER A 156 4.94 -8.14 -3.24
CA SER A 156 5.33 -9.53 -3.51
C SER A 156 6.67 -9.90 -2.85
N THR A 157 7.64 -8.99 -2.84
CA THR A 157 8.90 -9.18 -2.11
C THR A 157 8.65 -9.29 -0.61
N ILE A 158 7.76 -8.45 -0.06
CA ILE A 158 7.40 -8.50 1.36
C ILE A 158 6.66 -9.80 1.69
N ALA A 159 5.73 -10.25 0.84
CA ALA A 159 5.07 -11.55 1.00
C ALA A 159 6.08 -12.71 1.02
N GLY A 160 7.05 -12.70 0.10
CA GLY A 160 8.17 -13.64 0.11
C GLY A 160 9.02 -13.56 1.37
N TRP A 161 9.29 -12.34 1.85
CA TRP A 161 10.01 -12.11 3.10
C TRP A 161 9.30 -12.72 4.32
N ILE A 162 7.98 -12.54 4.42
CA ILE A 162 7.16 -13.19 5.44
C ILE A 162 7.31 -14.72 5.33
N ARG A 163 7.23 -15.26 4.12
CA ARG A 163 7.35 -16.69 3.88
C ARG A 163 8.66 -17.28 4.35
N ILE A 164 9.79 -16.74 3.91
CA ILE A 164 11.12 -17.24 4.32
C ILE A 164 11.39 -17.05 5.81
N THR A 165 10.76 -16.04 6.43
CA THR A 165 10.84 -15.81 7.89
C THR A 165 10.14 -16.94 8.64
N LEU A 166 8.93 -17.31 8.23
CA LEU A 166 8.17 -18.42 8.83
C LEU A 166 8.87 -19.76 8.62
N GLU A 167 9.44 -20.01 7.45
CA GLU A 167 10.22 -21.23 7.17
C GLU A 167 11.48 -21.32 8.05
N GLU A 168 12.14 -20.20 8.29
CA GLU A 168 13.30 -20.18 9.19
C GLU A 168 12.88 -20.40 10.65
N TYR A 169 11.74 -19.83 11.07
CA TYR A 169 11.16 -20.10 12.38
C TYR A 169 10.88 -21.60 12.56
N ASP A 170 10.23 -22.23 11.56
CA ASP A 170 9.94 -23.67 11.57
C ASP A 170 11.20 -24.52 11.73
N LYS A 171 12.29 -24.16 11.03
CA LYS A 171 13.59 -24.84 11.15
C LYS A 171 14.17 -24.73 12.56
N ARG A 172 14.15 -23.54 13.16
CA ARG A 172 14.71 -23.29 14.50
C ARG A 172 13.96 -24.08 15.60
N HIS A 173 12.65 -24.22 15.41
CA HIS A 173 11.79 -24.91 16.38
C HIS A 173 11.50 -26.38 16.02
N ASN A 174 12.18 -26.93 15.00
CA ASN A 174 11.95 -28.31 14.51
C ASN A 174 10.49 -28.60 14.22
N LEU A 175 9.71 -27.59 13.78
CA LEU A 175 8.33 -27.77 13.37
C LEU A 175 8.30 -28.47 12.00
N LYS A 176 7.40 -29.42 11.84
CA LYS A 176 7.17 -30.02 10.53
C LYS A 176 6.55 -28.93 9.65
N THR A 177 7.33 -28.37 8.74
CA THR A 177 6.81 -27.48 7.71
C THR A 177 5.77 -28.25 6.91
N ASP A 178 4.59 -27.71 6.85
CA ASP A 178 3.59 -28.18 5.89
C ASP A 178 4.14 -27.83 4.50
N LYS A 179 4.92 -28.76 3.92
CA LYS A 179 5.54 -28.60 2.59
C LYS A 179 4.51 -28.39 1.49
N ASN A 180 3.24 -28.45 1.82
CA ASN A 180 2.09 -28.40 0.94
C ASN A 180 1.29 -27.11 1.05
N ILE A 181 1.86 -25.98 1.50
CA ILE A 181 1.24 -24.71 1.20
C ILE A 181 1.47 -24.43 -0.28
N GLU A 182 0.70 -25.13 -1.10
CA GLU A 182 0.63 -24.84 -2.51
C GLU A 182 -0.02 -23.46 -2.70
N PRO A 183 0.55 -22.59 -3.55
CA PRO A 183 -0.09 -21.33 -3.91
C PRO A 183 -1.51 -21.60 -4.39
N LEU A 184 -2.46 -20.74 -4.05
CA LEU A 184 -3.88 -20.85 -4.43
C LEU A 184 -4.10 -21.08 -5.94
N VAL A 185 -3.14 -20.72 -6.77
CA VAL A 185 -3.18 -20.90 -8.24
C VAL A 185 -3.22 -22.40 -8.64
N SER A 186 -2.74 -23.32 -7.79
CA SER A 186 -2.90 -24.76 -8.03
C SER A 186 -4.31 -25.28 -7.71
N ARG A 187 -5.10 -24.48 -6.97
CA ARG A 187 -6.51 -24.79 -6.71
C ARG A 187 -7.36 -24.19 -7.84
N LYS A 188 -7.52 -24.97 -8.93
CA LYS A 188 -8.47 -24.79 -10.05
C LYS A 188 -9.03 -23.38 -10.21
N ARG A 189 -8.65 -22.72 -11.32
CA ARG A 189 -9.43 -21.62 -11.89
C ARG A 189 -10.88 -22.09 -12.01
N VAL A 190 -11.72 -21.70 -11.07
CA VAL A 190 -13.16 -21.65 -11.29
C VAL A 190 -13.39 -20.34 -12.01
N ILE A 191 -13.58 -20.42 -13.33
CA ILE A 191 -14.14 -19.35 -14.16
C ILE A 191 -15.60 -19.25 -13.84
#